data_d898ed60f8961198e4a1c5a789159f82
#
_entry.id   d898ed60f8961198e4a1c5a789159f82
#
_cell.length_a   1.000
_cell.length_b   1.000
_cell.length_c   1.000
_cell.angle_alpha   90.00
_cell.angle_beta   90.00
_cell.angle_gamma   90.00
#
_symmetry.space_group_name_H-M   'P 1'
#
loop_
_entity.id
_entity.type
_entity.pdbx_description
1 polymer ?
#
loop_
_entity_poly.entity_id
_entity_poly.type
_entity_poly.pdbx_seq_one_letter_code
_entity_poly.pdbx_strand_id
1 'polypeptide(L)'
;MSDYPSSLQRIAREDRPQERMERHGAGALSDRELLALLIRSGTAGHDVMEVSEQLIHEAGSVAQLVRWTAADFRRVKGIGRVKALQLAAIMEVARRAILQSDREKPVVFDDPEKVFLFLQPLSSGLDVEVFWVLVLNRKNHMIRSVQVTKGIADASLVHPREVFREVIREGGSAAIVAHNHPSGDPSPSAADIRVTRHLREAAKTLDLSLLDHVVIGNKAADPSGIGYYSFSDAGVL
;
A
#
# COMPACT_ATOMS: atom_id res chain seq x y z
N MET A 1 -0.24 15.12 50.62
CA MET A 1 -0.80 14.38 49.49
C MET A 1 -1.80 15.33 48.82
N SER A 2 -1.51 15.81 47.65
CA SER A 2 -2.39 16.79 46.97
C SER A 2 -3.55 16.02 46.30
N ASP A 3 -4.72 16.12 46.88
CA ASP A 3 -5.99 15.52 46.42
C ASP A 3 -6.63 16.28 45.25
N TYR A 4 -5.84 16.74 44.29
CA TYR A 4 -6.40 17.30 43.08
C TYR A 4 -6.73 16.16 42.08
N PRO A 5 -8.01 15.95 41.75
CA PRO A 5 -8.39 14.96 40.77
C PRO A 5 -7.74 15.28 39.41
N SER A 6 -7.16 14.25 38.78
CA SER A 6 -6.57 14.42 37.44
C SER A 6 -7.61 14.97 36.44
N SER A 7 -7.18 15.70 35.41
CA SER A 7 -8.09 16.25 34.40
C SER A 7 -8.98 15.16 33.79
N LEU A 8 -8.47 13.92 33.64
CA LEU A 8 -9.24 12.78 33.18
C LEU A 8 -10.36 12.37 34.14
N GLN A 9 -10.20 12.61 35.47
CA GLN A 9 -11.28 12.33 36.44
C GLN A 9 -12.39 13.38 36.41
N ARG A 10 -12.12 14.59 35.88
CA ARG A 10 -13.09 15.66 35.70
C ARG A 10 -13.91 15.53 34.42
N ILE A 11 -13.46 14.70 33.48
CA ILE A 11 -14.18 14.40 32.24
C ILE A 11 -15.17 13.29 32.52
N ALA A 12 -16.38 13.40 31.97
CA ALA A 12 -17.38 12.32 32.02
C ALA A 12 -16.75 11.02 31.51
N ARG A 13 -17.08 9.88 32.11
CA ARG A 13 -16.44 8.61 31.76
C ARG A 13 -16.50 8.32 30.28
N GLU A 14 -17.63 8.61 29.65
CA GLU A 14 -17.91 8.42 28.22
C GLU A 14 -17.05 9.28 27.29
N ASP A 15 -16.53 10.41 27.79
CA ASP A 15 -15.70 11.36 27.02
C ASP A 15 -14.20 11.15 27.26
N ARG A 16 -13.81 10.17 28.08
CA ARG A 16 -12.41 9.86 28.28
C ARG A 16 -11.77 9.27 27.01
N PRO A 17 -10.48 9.54 26.74
CA PRO A 17 -9.82 9.10 25.52
C PRO A 17 -9.94 7.59 25.23
N GLN A 18 -9.91 6.73 26.29
CA GLN A 18 -10.05 5.30 26.11
C GLN A 18 -11.45 4.91 25.63
N GLU A 19 -12.48 5.39 26.29
CA GLU A 19 -13.87 5.12 25.96
C GLU A 19 -14.25 5.72 24.58
N ARG A 20 -13.69 6.88 24.25
CA ARG A 20 -13.86 7.48 22.90
C ARG A 20 -13.16 6.66 21.82
N MET A 21 -11.96 6.16 22.10
CA MET A 21 -11.25 5.29 21.17
C MET A 21 -12.00 3.97 20.91
N GLU A 22 -12.56 3.36 21.96
CA GLU A 22 -13.35 2.13 21.84
C GLU A 22 -14.63 2.32 21.02
N ARG A 23 -15.33 3.46 21.18
CA ARG A 23 -16.58 3.74 20.48
C ARG A 23 -16.41 4.25 19.06
N HIS A 24 -15.40 5.08 18.82
CA HIS A 24 -15.29 5.87 17.59
C HIS A 24 -13.97 5.63 16.83
N GLY A 25 -13.09 4.77 17.36
CA GLY A 25 -11.78 4.50 16.78
C GLY A 25 -10.75 5.62 17.03
N ALA A 26 -9.49 5.32 16.71
CA ALA A 26 -8.36 6.23 16.95
C ALA A 26 -8.48 7.56 16.19
N GLY A 27 -9.08 7.55 15.00
CA GLY A 27 -9.26 8.75 14.17
C GLY A 27 -10.16 9.84 14.77
N ALA A 28 -10.95 9.50 15.81
CA ALA A 28 -11.81 10.45 16.51
C ALA A 28 -11.09 11.20 17.65
N LEU A 29 -9.85 10.81 17.96
CA LEU A 29 -9.05 11.42 19.03
C LEU A 29 -8.15 12.53 18.49
N SER A 30 -7.97 13.56 19.30
CA SER A 30 -6.94 14.57 19.07
C SER A 30 -5.52 14.01 19.33
N ASP A 31 -4.51 14.63 18.76
CA ASP A 31 -3.09 14.27 18.99
C ASP A 31 -2.73 14.24 20.49
N ARG A 32 -3.27 15.18 21.25
CA ARG A 32 -3.12 15.25 22.70
C ARG A 32 -3.70 14.02 23.40
N GLU A 33 -4.89 13.57 23.00
CA GLU A 33 -5.55 12.39 23.56
C GLU A 33 -4.81 11.12 23.19
N LEU A 34 -4.33 11.00 21.95
CA LEU A 34 -3.50 9.86 21.52
C LEU A 34 -2.20 9.76 22.33
N LEU A 35 -1.50 10.86 22.52
CA LEU A 35 -0.29 10.89 23.35
C LEU A 35 -0.60 10.56 24.81
N ALA A 36 -1.71 11.05 25.35
CA ALA A 36 -2.13 10.73 26.73
C ALA A 36 -2.37 9.24 26.92
N LEU A 37 -2.94 8.55 25.95
CA LEU A 37 -3.11 7.10 25.95
C LEU A 37 -1.76 6.36 25.96
N LEU A 38 -0.78 6.83 25.19
CA LEU A 38 0.56 6.24 25.12
C LEU A 38 1.35 6.46 26.44
N ILE A 39 1.24 7.64 27.04
CA ILE A 39 1.93 8.01 28.28
C ILE A 39 1.27 7.35 29.50
N ARG A 40 -0.05 7.09 29.44
CA ARG A 40 -0.90 6.42 30.44
C ARG A 40 -1.09 7.15 31.76
N SER A 41 -0.10 7.84 32.27
CA SER A 41 -0.17 8.53 33.57
C SER A 41 0.65 9.81 33.56
N GLY A 42 0.18 10.82 34.25
CA GLY A 42 0.95 12.03 34.53
C GLY A 42 2.07 11.79 35.56
N THR A 43 2.49 12.84 36.21
CA THR A 43 3.45 12.88 37.30
C THR A 43 2.92 13.76 38.42
N ALA A 44 3.59 13.78 39.59
CA ALA A 44 3.19 14.65 40.68
C ALA A 44 3.14 16.12 40.22
N GLY A 45 1.96 16.73 40.32
CA GLY A 45 1.68 18.13 39.90
C GLY A 45 1.46 18.37 38.39
N HIS A 46 1.51 17.35 37.55
CA HIS A 46 1.14 17.46 36.13
C HIS A 46 0.37 16.22 35.68
N ASP A 47 -0.83 16.43 35.17
CA ASP A 47 -1.60 15.31 34.67
C ASP A 47 -1.15 14.86 33.27
N VAL A 48 -1.66 13.75 32.82
CA VAL A 48 -1.24 13.14 31.54
C VAL A 48 -1.62 14.00 30.32
N MET A 49 -2.73 14.74 30.40
CA MET A 49 -3.16 15.62 29.32
C MET A 49 -2.26 16.85 29.22
N GLU A 50 -1.83 17.42 30.35
CA GLU A 50 -0.88 18.53 30.40
C GLU A 50 0.50 18.11 29.86
N VAL A 51 0.98 16.93 30.26
CA VAL A 51 2.26 16.38 29.75
C VAL A 51 2.19 16.14 28.25
N SER A 52 1.06 15.67 27.73
CA SER A 52 0.86 15.45 26.29
C SER A 52 0.85 16.76 25.51
N GLU A 53 0.20 17.77 26.05
CA GLU A 53 0.16 19.11 25.44
C GLU A 53 1.56 19.76 25.43
N GLN A 54 2.30 19.62 26.53
CA GLN A 54 3.66 20.13 26.62
C GLN A 54 4.59 19.45 25.61
N LEU A 55 4.45 18.14 25.39
CA LEU A 55 5.20 17.40 24.35
C LEU A 55 4.96 17.99 22.96
N ILE A 56 3.71 18.24 22.61
CA ILE A 56 3.35 18.82 21.30
C ILE A 56 3.91 20.24 21.20
N HIS A 57 3.77 21.02 22.25
CA HIS A 57 4.25 22.40 22.27
C HIS A 57 5.77 22.48 22.09
N GLU A 58 6.54 21.66 22.83
CA GLU A 58 8.01 21.66 22.72
C GLU A 58 8.52 21.10 21.40
N ALA A 59 7.80 20.14 20.80
CA ALA A 59 8.15 19.60 19.49
C ALA A 59 7.67 20.47 18.32
N GLY A 60 6.70 21.36 18.55
CA GLY A 60 6.02 22.14 17.53
C GLY A 60 4.89 21.39 16.82
N SER A 61 4.96 20.08 16.72
CA SER A 61 3.89 19.21 16.19
C SER A 61 4.13 17.74 16.53
N VAL A 62 3.08 16.90 16.44
CA VAL A 62 3.22 15.45 16.58
C VAL A 62 4.17 14.85 15.53
N ALA A 63 4.17 15.39 14.31
CA ALA A 63 5.08 14.94 13.25
C ALA A 63 6.56 15.12 13.61
N GLN A 64 6.91 16.15 14.38
CA GLN A 64 8.28 16.37 14.82
C GLN A 64 8.71 15.40 15.93
N LEU A 65 7.77 14.87 16.73
CA LEU A 65 8.07 13.87 17.75
C LEU A 65 8.69 12.59 17.16
N VAL A 66 8.39 12.26 15.90
CA VAL A 66 8.96 11.10 15.19
C VAL A 66 10.49 11.18 15.08
N ARG A 67 11.06 12.38 15.19
CA ARG A 67 12.52 12.61 15.13
C ARG A 67 13.18 12.68 16.52
N TRP A 68 12.39 12.65 17.59
CA TRP A 68 12.90 12.80 18.96
C TRP A 68 13.56 11.50 19.45
N THR A 69 14.67 11.69 20.12
CA THR A 69 15.38 10.62 20.84
C THR A 69 14.82 10.47 22.28
N ALA A 70 15.19 9.39 22.96
CA ALA A 70 14.84 9.23 24.38
C ALA A 70 15.40 10.37 25.26
N ALA A 71 16.51 11.00 24.86
CA ALA A 71 17.08 12.14 25.54
C ALA A 71 16.20 13.38 25.42
N ASP A 72 15.62 13.61 24.23
CA ASP A 72 14.72 14.73 23.98
C ASP A 72 13.43 14.59 24.81
N PHE A 73 12.81 13.42 24.79
CA PHE A 73 11.63 13.12 25.61
C PHE A 73 11.88 13.33 27.10
N ARG A 74 13.08 13.03 27.61
CA ARG A 74 13.42 13.20 29.03
C ARG A 74 13.53 14.66 29.48
N ARG A 75 13.65 15.62 28.57
CA ARG A 75 13.66 17.05 28.89
C ARG A 75 12.29 17.55 29.33
N VAL A 76 11.23 16.86 28.87
CA VAL A 76 9.86 17.24 29.21
C VAL A 76 9.53 16.80 30.63
N LYS A 77 9.07 17.75 31.42
CA LYS A 77 8.68 17.47 32.81
C LYS A 77 7.55 16.44 32.86
N GLY A 78 7.71 15.39 33.65
CA GLY A 78 6.73 14.30 33.73
C GLY A 78 7.08 13.07 32.88
N ILE A 79 8.12 13.15 32.04
CA ILE A 79 8.62 12.03 31.26
C ILE A 79 9.90 11.47 31.91
N GLY A 80 9.74 10.40 32.69
CA GLY A 80 10.86 9.64 33.25
C GLY A 80 11.51 8.71 32.22
N ARG A 81 12.61 8.07 32.64
CA ARG A 81 13.42 7.17 31.79
C ARG A 81 12.57 6.13 31.02
N VAL A 82 11.64 5.46 31.72
CA VAL A 82 10.83 4.37 31.10
C VAL A 82 9.90 4.92 30.04
N LYS A 83 9.17 6.01 30.33
CA LYS A 83 8.27 6.66 29.35
C LYS A 83 9.04 7.19 28.15
N ALA A 84 10.22 7.78 28.36
CA ALA A 84 11.05 8.29 27.26
C ALA A 84 11.51 7.17 26.33
N LEU A 85 11.94 6.02 26.86
CA LEU A 85 12.31 4.86 26.05
C LEU A 85 11.10 4.28 25.30
N GLN A 86 9.95 4.20 25.96
CA GLN A 86 8.70 3.73 25.34
C GLN A 86 8.28 4.63 24.18
N LEU A 87 8.26 5.93 24.39
CA LEU A 87 7.91 6.90 23.34
C LEU A 87 8.91 6.85 22.18
N ALA A 88 10.21 6.82 22.45
CA ALA A 88 11.23 6.69 21.41
C ALA A 88 11.08 5.39 20.60
N ALA A 89 10.74 4.27 21.25
CA ALA A 89 10.48 3.01 20.54
C ALA A 89 9.24 3.10 19.65
N ILE A 90 8.15 3.72 20.13
CA ILE A 90 6.92 3.93 19.35
C ILE A 90 7.21 4.82 18.13
N MET A 91 7.96 5.92 18.31
CA MET A 91 8.33 6.82 17.22
C MET A 91 9.24 6.15 16.20
N GLU A 92 10.15 5.27 16.63
CA GLU A 92 10.99 4.49 15.71
C GLU A 92 10.15 3.49 14.88
N VAL A 93 9.16 2.83 15.49
CA VAL A 93 8.22 1.96 14.75
C VAL A 93 7.42 2.78 13.73
N ALA A 94 6.88 3.94 14.12
CA ALA A 94 6.17 4.84 13.22
C ALA A 94 7.08 5.31 12.07
N ARG A 95 8.32 5.71 12.36
CA ARG A 95 9.30 6.11 11.35
C ARG A 95 9.60 4.98 10.36
N ARG A 96 9.77 3.75 10.83
CA ARG A 96 9.98 2.59 9.94
C ARG A 96 8.76 2.32 9.07
N ALA A 97 7.56 2.40 9.62
CA ALA A 97 6.32 2.23 8.86
C ALA A 97 6.19 3.28 7.75
N ILE A 98 6.46 4.56 8.05
CA ILE A 98 6.46 5.65 7.07
C ILE A 98 7.50 5.40 5.98
N LEU A 99 8.74 5.02 6.34
CA LEU A 99 9.81 4.75 5.39
C LEU A 99 9.54 3.51 4.52
N GLN A 100 8.84 2.51 5.04
CA GLN A 100 8.39 1.36 4.26
C GLN A 100 7.30 1.78 3.27
N SER A 101 6.33 2.57 3.70
CA SER A 101 5.29 3.13 2.83
C SER A 101 5.86 4.06 1.74
N ASP A 102 6.92 4.83 2.02
CA ASP A 102 7.61 5.65 1.01
C ASP A 102 8.47 4.83 0.03
N ARG A 103 8.97 3.66 0.46
CA ARG A 103 9.66 2.72 -0.44
C ARG A 103 8.68 1.99 -1.36
N GLU A 104 7.45 1.84 -0.94
CA GLU A 104 6.32 1.39 -1.73
C GLU A 104 5.65 2.59 -2.41
N LYS A 105 6.42 3.48 -3.09
CA LYS A 105 5.78 4.40 -4.04
C LYS A 105 5.00 3.54 -5.00
N PRO A 106 3.68 3.75 -5.11
CA PRO A 106 2.89 2.92 -5.99
C PRO A 106 3.48 3.00 -7.39
N VAL A 107 3.84 1.84 -7.94
CA VAL A 107 4.34 1.77 -9.31
C VAL A 107 3.23 2.28 -10.22
N VAL A 108 3.51 3.30 -11.00
CA VAL A 108 2.59 3.85 -11.99
C VAL A 108 2.84 3.15 -13.31
N PHE A 109 1.84 2.49 -13.85
CA PHE A 109 1.89 1.85 -15.15
C PHE A 109 1.19 2.73 -16.18
N ASP A 110 1.92 3.68 -16.72
CA ASP A 110 1.53 4.61 -17.79
C ASP A 110 2.26 4.33 -19.11
N ASP A 111 3.12 3.29 -19.13
CA ASP A 111 3.95 2.87 -20.23
C ASP A 111 4.12 1.34 -20.20
N PRO A 112 3.98 0.62 -21.33
CA PRO A 112 4.20 -0.82 -21.42
C PRO A 112 5.62 -1.26 -21.00
N GLU A 113 6.63 -0.42 -21.23
CA GLU A 113 8.00 -0.70 -20.81
C GLU A 113 8.08 -0.89 -19.28
N LYS A 114 7.32 -0.10 -18.51
CA LYS A 114 7.28 -0.26 -17.04
C LYS A 114 6.67 -1.60 -16.63
N VAL A 115 5.65 -2.08 -17.36
CA VAL A 115 5.09 -3.41 -17.16
C VAL A 115 6.14 -4.48 -17.45
N PHE A 116 6.85 -4.35 -18.56
CA PHE A 116 7.94 -5.25 -18.93
C PHE A 116 9.03 -5.28 -17.85
N LEU A 117 9.56 -4.12 -17.45
CA LEU A 117 10.61 -4.02 -16.44
C LEU A 117 10.19 -4.59 -15.08
N PHE A 118 8.91 -4.47 -14.73
CA PHE A 118 8.37 -5.04 -13.49
C PHE A 118 8.24 -6.57 -13.55
N LEU A 119 7.76 -7.12 -14.67
CA LEU A 119 7.47 -8.55 -14.80
C LEU A 119 8.64 -9.38 -15.34
N GLN A 120 9.56 -8.78 -16.09
CA GLN A 120 10.69 -9.48 -16.69
C GLN A 120 11.54 -10.25 -15.66
N PRO A 121 11.89 -9.70 -14.48
CA PRO A 121 12.60 -10.47 -13.45
C PRO A 121 11.78 -11.63 -12.88
N LEU A 122 10.45 -11.52 -12.86
CA LEU A 122 9.53 -12.55 -12.36
C LEU A 122 9.26 -13.65 -13.38
N SER A 123 9.43 -13.36 -14.67
CA SER A 123 9.23 -14.28 -15.78
C SER A 123 10.51 -14.94 -16.27
N SER A 124 11.67 -14.40 -15.91
CA SER A 124 12.97 -14.91 -16.35
C SER A 124 13.22 -16.32 -15.86
N GLY A 125 13.56 -17.23 -16.78
CA GLY A 125 13.83 -18.64 -16.49
C GLY A 125 12.59 -19.50 -16.23
N LEU A 126 11.39 -18.99 -16.50
CA LEU A 126 10.18 -19.82 -16.48
C LEU A 126 10.06 -20.64 -17.78
N ASP A 127 9.93 -21.95 -17.63
CA ASP A 127 9.72 -22.89 -18.74
C ASP A 127 8.24 -23.03 -19.13
N VAL A 128 7.36 -22.28 -18.46
CA VAL A 128 5.92 -22.33 -18.64
C VAL A 128 5.33 -20.93 -18.74
N GLU A 129 4.22 -20.80 -19.45
CA GLU A 129 3.46 -19.57 -19.48
C GLU A 129 2.81 -19.29 -18.12
N VAL A 130 2.89 -18.04 -17.68
CA VAL A 130 2.25 -17.50 -16.49
C VAL A 130 1.47 -16.28 -16.89
N PHE A 131 0.24 -16.16 -16.41
CA PHE A 131 -0.62 -15.04 -16.67
C PHE A 131 -0.81 -14.19 -15.40
N TRP A 132 -0.51 -12.91 -15.50
CA TRP A 132 -0.63 -11.94 -14.40
C TRP A 132 -1.73 -10.93 -14.67
N VAL A 133 -2.30 -10.44 -13.57
CA VAL A 133 -3.18 -9.27 -13.53
C VAL A 133 -2.54 -8.23 -12.62
N LEU A 134 -2.28 -7.05 -13.16
CA LEU A 134 -1.89 -5.88 -12.40
C LEU A 134 -3.15 -5.07 -12.12
N VAL A 135 -3.57 -5.06 -10.87
CA VAL A 135 -4.76 -4.33 -10.42
C VAL A 135 -4.37 -2.89 -10.16
N LEU A 136 -5.08 -1.94 -10.77
CA LEU A 136 -4.75 -0.52 -10.73
C LEU A 136 -5.90 0.32 -10.18
N ASN A 137 -5.54 1.43 -9.52
CA ASN A 137 -6.50 2.46 -9.15
C ASN A 137 -6.73 3.46 -10.31
N ARG A 138 -7.61 4.45 -10.11
CA ARG A 138 -7.94 5.48 -11.11
C ARG A 138 -6.76 6.35 -11.57
N LYS A 139 -5.61 6.30 -10.88
CA LYS A 139 -4.39 7.02 -11.23
C LYS A 139 -3.34 6.10 -11.84
N ASN A 140 -3.72 4.91 -12.27
CA ASN A 140 -2.85 3.85 -12.78
C ASN A 140 -1.75 3.42 -11.81
N HIS A 141 -1.96 3.64 -10.51
CA HIS A 141 -1.07 3.13 -9.49
C HIS A 141 -1.42 1.66 -9.22
N MET A 142 -0.41 0.81 -9.16
CA MET A 142 -0.60 -0.59 -8.83
C MET A 142 -1.08 -0.74 -7.38
N ILE A 143 -2.22 -1.41 -7.22
CA ILE A 143 -2.73 -1.87 -5.93
C ILE A 143 -2.12 -3.24 -5.62
N ARG A 144 -2.13 -4.13 -6.62
CA ARG A 144 -1.65 -5.50 -6.48
C ARG A 144 -1.26 -6.13 -7.80
N SER A 145 -0.27 -7.02 -7.78
CA SER A 145 0.03 -7.96 -8.87
C SER A 145 -0.43 -9.37 -8.44
N VAL A 146 -1.20 -10.04 -9.29
CA VAL A 146 -1.74 -11.37 -9.03
C VAL A 146 -1.41 -12.30 -10.18
N GLN A 147 -0.84 -13.46 -9.88
CA GLN A 147 -0.69 -14.54 -10.83
C GLN A 147 -2.01 -15.33 -10.92
N VAL A 148 -2.66 -15.30 -12.08
CA VAL A 148 -3.97 -15.93 -12.29
C VAL A 148 -3.83 -17.39 -12.73
N THR A 149 -2.88 -17.67 -13.64
CA THR A 149 -2.62 -19.04 -14.10
C THR A 149 -1.12 -19.30 -14.20
N LYS A 150 -0.73 -20.58 -14.11
CA LYS A 150 0.64 -21.06 -14.30
C LYS A 150 0.63 -22.44 -14.98
N GLY A 151 1.48 -22.60 -16.00
CA GLY A 151 1.71 -23.91 -16.63
C GLY A 151 0.65 -24.35 -17.63
N ILE A 152 -0.18 -23.42 -18.09
CA ILE A 152 -1.18 -23.68 -19.12
C ILE A 152 -0.66 -23.00 -20.39
N ALA A 153 -0.18 -23.79 -21.35
CA ALA A 153 0.34 -23.37 -22.65
C ALA A 153 -0.76 -22.81 -23.60
N ASP A 154 -1.96 -22.59 -23.08
CA ASP A 154 -3.09 -22.10 -23.87
C ASP A 154 -3.76 -20.94 -23.13
N ALA A 155 -3.46 -19.72 -23.59
CA ALA A 155 -4.10 -18.50 -23.14
C ALA A 155 -5.65 -18.57 -23.23
N SER A 156 -6.21 -19.52 -24.02
CA SER A 156 -7.65 -19.76 -24.12
C SER A 156 -8.31 -20.18 -22.80
N LEU A 157 -7.54 -20.56 -21.79
CA LEU A 157 -8.02 -20.95 -20.47
C LEU A 157 -8.07 -19.80 -19.44
N VAL A 158 -7.61 -18.60 -19.83
CA VAL A 158 -7.76 -17.39 -18.98
C VAL A 158 -9.20 -16.88 -19.08
N HIS A 159 -10.00 -17.23 -18.07
CA HIS A 159 -11.39 -16.80 -18.06
C HIS A 159 -11.53 -15.39 -17.49
N PRO A 160 -12.31 -14.48 -18.13
CA PRO A 160 -12.52 -13.11 -17.63
C PRO A 160 -12.95 -13.05 -16.15
N ARG A 161 -13.76 -14.03 -15.71
CA ARG A 161 -14.18 -14.13 -14.31
C ARG A 161 -13.00 -14.20 -13.33
N GLU A 162 -11.94 -14.95 -13.65
CA GLU A 162 -10.79 -15.09 -12.76
C GLU A 162 -9.95 -13.81 -12.73
N VAL A 163 -9.82 -13.15 -13.87
CA VAL A 163 -9.11 -11.86 -13.98
C VAL A 163 -9.83 -10.76 -13.19
N PHE A 164 -11.12 -10.54 -13.47
CA PHE A 164 -11.86 -9.42 -12.89
C PHE A 164 -12.34 -9.68 -11.46
N ARG A 165 -12.42 -10.94 -11.02
CA ARG A 165 -12.59 -11.25 -9.60
C ARG A 165 -11.51 -10.62 -8.75
N GLU A 166 -10.26 -10.70 -9.18
CA GLU A 166 -9.14 -10.10 -8.46
C GLU A 166 -9.23 -8.56 -8.47
N VAL A 167 -9.57 -7.95 -9.61
CA VAL A 167 -9.72 -6.49 -9.74
C VAL A 167 -10.81 -5.98 -8.79
N ILE A 168 -11.96 -6.65 -8.75
CA ILE A 168 -13.09 -6.26 -7.90
C ILE A 168 -12.75 -6.48 -6.42
N ARG A 169 -12.13 -7.60 -6.08
CA ARG A 169 -11.75 -7.92 -4.69
C ARG A 169 -10.79 -6.90 -4.10
N GLU A 170 -9.86 -6.40 -4.88
CA GLU A 170 -8.86 -5.41 -4.45
C GLU A 170 -9.37 -3.96 -4.60
N GLY A 171 -10.61 -3.75 -5.02
CA GLY A 171 -11.18 -2.41 -5.22
C GLY A 171 -10.52 -1.62 -6.36
N GLY A 172 -9.96 -2.33 -7.34
CA GLY A 172 -9.36 -1.71 -8.53
C GLY A 172 -10.40 -1.11 -9.47
N SER A 173 -10.00 -0.12 -10.23
CA SER A 173 -10.82 0.52 -11.28
C SER A 173 -10.32 0.18 -12.68
N ALA A 174 -9.08 -0.31 -12.78
CA ALA A 174 -8.45 -0.68 -14.04
C ALA A 174 -7.54 -1.91 -13.84
N ALA A 175 -7.21 -2.55 -14.93
CA ALA A 175 -6.28 -3.66 -14.98
C ALA A 175 -5.35 -3.54 -16.19
N ILE A 176 -4.11 -3.99 -16.02
CA ILE A 176 -3.25 -4.44 -17.10
C ILE A 176 -3.09 -5.95 -16.93
N VAL A 177 -3.20 -6.69 -18.03
CA VAL A 177 -2.89 -8.13 -18.00
C VAL A 177 -1.58 -8.37 -18.74
N ALA A 178 -0.86 -9.40 -18.33
CA ALA A 178 0.38 -9.77 -19.00
C ALA A 178 0.63 -11.27 -18.90
N HIS A 179 1.36 -11.82 -19.85
CA HIS A 179 1.88 -13.18 -19.78
C HIS A 179 3.28 -13.27 -20.41
N ASN A 180 4.05 -14.27 -20.03
CA ASN A 180 5.35 -14.52 -20.64
C ASN A 180 5.26 -15.58 -21.71
N HIS A 181 6.06 -15.43 -22.75
CA HIS A 181 6.36 -16.51 -23.69
C HIS A 181 7.68 -17.19 -23.31
N PRO A 182 7.71 -18.49 -22.97
CA PRO A 182 8.95 -19.23 -22.69
C PRO A 182 9.94 -19.23 -23.83
N SER A 183 9.48 -19.10 -25.08
CA SER A 183 10.33 -18.96 -26.27
C SER A 183 11.17 -17.69 -26.26
N GLY A 184 10.75 -16.65 -25.51
CA GLY A 184 11.35 -15.34 -25.49
C GLY A 184 10.86 -14.41 -26.62
N ASP A 185 10.18 -14.91 -27.65
CA ASP A 185 9.56 -14.08 -28.69
C ASP A 185 8.24 -13.53 -28.17
N PRO A 186 8.07 -12.19 -28.04
CA PRO A 186 6.85 -11.57 -27.53
C PRO A 186 5.73 -11.45 -28.57
N SER A 187 5.92 -11.95 -29.78
CA SER A 187 4.90 -11.88 -30.84
C SER A 187 3.60 -12.57 -30.38
N PRO A 188 2.45 -11.86 -30.41
CA PRO A 188 1.21 -12.40 -29.90
C PRO A 188 0.65 -13.51 -30.77
N SER A 189 0.16 -14.55 -30.17
CA SER A 189 -0.55 -15.63 -30.86
C SER A 189 -1.99 -15.25 -31.18
N ALA A 190 -2.64 -16.05 -32.06
CA ALA A 190 -4.06 -15.91 -32.31
C ALA A 190 -4.92 -16.16 -31.04
N ALA A 191 -4.44 -16.94 -30.08
CA ALA A 191 -5.09 -17.15 -28.80
C ALA A 191 -5.03 -15.89 -27.93
N ASP A 192 -3.89 -15.20 -27.89
CA ASP A 192 -3.72 -13.95 -27.14
C ASP A 192 -4.64 -12.84 -27.64
N ILE A 193 -4.79 -12.73 -28.97
CA ILE A 193 -5.73 -11.79 -29.57
C ILE A 193 -7.17 -12.09 -29.15
N ARG A 194 -7.57 -13.38 -29.14
CA ARG A 194 -8.93 -13.76 -28.73
C ARG A 194 -9.17 -13.47 -27.26
N VAL A 195 -8.23 -13.85 -26.38
CA VAL A 195 -8.32 -13.58 -24.93
C VAL A 195 -8.40 -12.08 -24.67
N THR A 196 -7.55 -11.28 -25.31
CA THR A 196 -7.57 -9.80 -25.17
C THR A 196 -8.95 -9.23 -25.48
N ARG A 197 -9.56 -9.65 -26.58
CA ARG A 197 -10.91 -9.22 -26.96
C ARG A 197 -11.97 -9.61 -25.94
N HIS A 198 -11.95 -10.86 -25.45
CA HIS A 198 -12.88 -11.32 -24.40
C HIS A 198 -12.72 -10.56 -23.11
N LEU A 199 -11.48 -10.28 -22.69
CA LEU A 199 -11.21 -9.48 -21.49
C LEU A 199 -11.70 -8.03 -21.66
N ARG A 200 -11.47 -7.42 -22.82
CA ARG A 200 -11.95 -6.07 -23.12
C ARG A 200 -13.47 -5.95 -23.02
N GLU A 201 -14.22 -6.90 -23.63
CA GLU A 201 -15.68 -6.89 -23.59
C GLU A 201 -16.20 -7.13 -22.15
N ALA A 202 -15.57 -8.03 -21.40
CA ALA A 202 -15.94 -8.27 -20.02
C ALA A 202 -15.65 -7.05 -19.11
N ALA A 203 -14.52 -6.37 -19.30
CA ALA A 203 -14.18 -5.14 -18.59
C ALA A 203 -15.26 -4.07 -18.78
N LYS A 204 -15.68 -3.82 -20.03
CA LYS A 204 -16.75 -2.86 -20.35
C LYS A 204 -18.05 -3.20 -19.63
N THR A 205 -18.44 -4.48 -19.59
CA THR A 205 -19.65 -4.93 -18.92
C THR A 205 -19.62 -4.68 -17.41
N LEU A 206 -18.41 -4.72 -16.81
CA LEU A 206 -18.18 -4.54 -15.38
C LEU A 206 -17.86 -3.08 -14.99
N ASP A 207 -17.91 -2.14 -15.93
CA ASP A 207 -17.48 -0.74 -15.74
C ASP A 207 -16.03 -0.62 -15.23
N LEU A 208 -15.17 -1.51 -15.75
CA LEU A 208 -13.73 -1.54 -15.48
C LEU A 208 -12.96 -1.22 -16.77
N SER A 209 -11.73 -0.71 -16.60
CA SER A 209 -10.84 -0.43 -17.75
C SER A 209 -9.78 -1.53 -17.88
N LEU A 210 -9.71 -2.19 -19.03
CA LEU A 210 -8.52 -2.94 -19.42
C LEU A 210 -7.60 -1.97 -20.19
N LEU A 211 -6.49 -1.58 -19.56
CA LEU A 211 -5.59 -0.56 -20.12
C LEU A 211 -4.61 -1.13 -21.14
N ASP A 212 -4.09 -2.34 -20.88
CA ASP A 212 -3.21 -3.03 -21.81
C ASP A 212 -3.22 -4.55 -21.58
N HIS A 213 -2.73 -5.27 -22.58
CA HIS A 213 -2.26 -6.64 -22.49
C HIS A 213 -0.82 -6.67 -23.01
N VAL A 214 0.12 -7.09 -22.17
CA VAL A 214 1.55 -7.07 -22.50
C VAL A 214 2.09 -8.49 -22.54
N VAL A 215 2.65 -8.89 -23.69
CA VAL A 215 3.36 -10.16 -23.80
C VAL A 215 4.83 -9.93 -23.45
N ILE A 216 5.34 -10.71 -22.50
CA ILE A 216 6.71 -10.59 -22.01
C ILE A 216 7.58 -11.64 -22.71
N GLY A 217 8.56 -11.17 -23.43
CA GLY A 217 9.62 -11.98 -24.03
C GLY A 217 10.99 -11.59 -23.48
N ASN A 218 11.99 -11.69 -24.31
CA ASN A 218 13.34 -11.18 -24.05
C ASN A 218 13.91 -10.47 -25.29
N LYS A 219 14.77 -9.47 -25.05
CA LYS A 219 15.33 -8.65 -26.12
C LYS A 219 16.15 -9.43 -27.14
N ALA A 220 16.73 -10.57 -26.76
CA ALA A 220 17.55 -11.37 -27.65
C ALA A 220 16.75 -12.22 -28.64
N ALA A 221 15.55 -12.64 -28.25
CA ALA A 221 14.66 -13.45 -29.11
C ALA A 221 13.59 -12.60 -29.81
N ASP A 222 13.40 -11.34 -29.41
CA ASP A 222 12.46 -10.41 -30.02
C ASP A 222 13.04 -9.84 -31.33
N PRO A 223 12.38 -10.01 -32.49
CA PRO A 223 12.82 -9.39 -33.75
C PRO A 223 12.93 -7.87 -33.71
N SER A 224 12.15 -7.21 -32.84
CA SER A 224 12.20 -5.75 -32.64
C SER A 224 13.28 -5.30 -31.67
N GLY A 225 13.82 -6.23 -30.86
CA GLY A 225 14.84 -5.94 -29.84
C GLY A 225 14.28 -5.23 -28.60
N ILE A 226 12.97 -5.04 -28.48
CA ILE A 226 12.32 -4.35 -27.34
C ILE A 226 12.14 -5.32 -26.17
N GLY A 227 11.76 -6.59 -26.44
CA GLY A 227 11.58 -7.66 -25.48
C GLY A 227 10.15 -7.82 -24.98
N TYR A 228 9.20 -7.03 -25.46
CA TYR A 228 7.77 -7.15 -25.15
C TYR A 228 6.90 -6.72 -26.32
N TYR A 229 5.61 -7.08 -26.25
CA TYR A 229 4.58 -6.60 -27.17
C TYR A 229 3.42 -6.02 -26.36
N SER A 230 2.94 -4.83 -26.71
CA SER A 230 1.76 -4.15 -26.15
C SER A 230 0.62 -4.16 -27.12
N PHE A 231 -0.53 -4.65 -26.68
CA PHE A 231 -1.77 -4.62 -27.48
C PHE A 231 -2.35 -3.20 -27.60
N SER A 232 -2.11 -2.35 -26.60
CA SER A 232 -2.52 -0.94 -26.61
C SER A 232 -1.70 -0.15 -27.63
N ASP A 233 -0.36 -0.27 -27.62
CA ASP A 233 0.50 0.42 -28.57
C ASP A 233 0.27 -0.03 -30.03
N ALA A 234 -0.09 -1.31 -30.20
CA ALA A 234 -0.45 -1.85 -31.50
C ALA A 234 -1.86 -1.44 -31.99
N GLY A 235 -2.62 -0.69 -31.18
CA GLY A 235 -3.97 -0.25 -31.54
C GLY A 235 -5.02 -1.37 -31.60
N VAL A 236 -4.76 -2.50 -30.92
CA VAL A 236 -5.63 -3.68 -30.93
C VAL A 236 -6.60 -3.68 -29.74
N LEU A 237 -6.33 -2.85 -28.73
CA LEU A 237 -7.10 -2.74 -27.49
C LEU A 237 -8.03 -1.55 -27.51
#